data_3d7884dcddd19ea2de03b260363fbabd
#
_entry.id   3d7884dcddd19ea2de03b260363fbabd
#
_cell.length_a   1.000
_cell.length_b   1.000
_cell.length_c   1.000
_cell.angle_alpha   90.00
_cell.angle_beta   90.00
_cell.angle_gamma   90.00
#
_symmetry.space_group_name_H-M   'P 1'
#
loop_
_entity.id
_entity.type
_entity.pdbx_description
1 polymer ?
#
loop_
_entity_poly.entity_id
_entity_poly.type
_entity_poly.pdbx_seq_one_letter_code
_entity_poly.pdbx_strand_id
1 'polypeptide(L)'
;YGDGGSADEISEDTEANPLNPFQQVYIATEDLLRNLENDQLSICIFRTGTIHGPGREWKNQMAQLSGQKTPFDGSSDAMIVHRDDVVRAIEMAINKNLNGLYNLFNEVKISKQEFFAKVCDQEGLAHVEWLNLSPGPKNVSNQKINDAGLMFLDPDASQDFKNLL
;
A
#
# COMPACT_ATOMS: atom_id res chain seq x y z
N TYR A 1 6.01 2.45 -8.04
CA TYR A 1 6.05 3.87 -8.44
C TYR A 1 7.42 4.51 -8.26
N GLY A 2 8.24 4.06 -7.30
CA GLY A 2 9.35 4.85 -6.83
C GLY A 2 8.87 6.02 -5.96
N ASP A 3 9.37 7.21 -6.20
CA ASP A 3 8.96 8.44 -5.52
C ASP A 3 7.80 9.19 -6.21
N GLY A 4 7.34 8.69 -7.35
CA GLY A 4 6.32 9.34 -8.19
C GLY A 4 6.84 10.51 -9.03
N GLY A 5 8.15 10.78 -8.99
CA GLY A 5 8.77 11.87 -9.73
C GLY A 5 8.21 13.25 -9.35
N SER A 6 7.75 14.01 -10.33
CA SER A 6 7.18 15.36 -10.14
C SER A 6 5.64 15.37 -10.16
N ALA A 7 4.98 14.22 -10.05
CA ALA A 7 3.53 14.15 -10.08
C ALA A 7 2.93 14.73 -8.79
N ASP A 8 1.94 15.60 -8.91
CA ASP A 8 1.20 16.17 -7.76
C ASP A 8 0.33 15.09 -7.08
N GLU A 9 -0.17 14.13 -7.87
CA GLU A 9 -0.87 12.94 -7.41
C GLU A 9 -0.32 11.72 -8.16
N ILE A 10 -0.10 10.61 -7.44
CA ILE A 10 0.37 9.35 -8.00
C ILE A 10 -0.84 8.44 -8.21
N SER A 11 -1.17 8.13 -9.46
CA SER A 11 -2.20 7.17 -9.84
C SER A 11 -1.59 5.93 -10.50
N GLU A 12 -2.44 5.03 -10.95
CA GLU A 12 -2.03 3.85 -11.72
C GLU A 12 -1.41 4.20 -13.08
N ASP A 13 -1.74 5.37 -13.61
CA ASP A 13 -1.25 5.87 -14.91
C ASP A 13 0.05 6.67 -14.76
N THR A 14 0.49 6.96 -13.53
CA THR A 14 1.76 7.65 -13.28
C THR A 14 2.92 6.77 -13.71
N GLU A 15 3.81 7.33 -14.54
CA GLU A 15 5.00 6.64 -14.99
C GLU A 15 5.85 6.21 -13.79
N ALA A 16 6.25 4.94 -13.80
CA ALA A 16 7.04 4.39 -12.72
C ALA A 16 8.50 4.88 -12.79
N ASN A 17 9.00 5.37 -11.66
CA ASN A 17 10.39 5.82 -11.49
C ASN A 17 11.09 4.96 -10.42
N PRO A 18 11.57 3.75 -10.78
CA PRO A 18 12.16 2.84 -9.79
C PRO A 18 13.51 3.36 -9.28
N LEU A 19 13.64 3.50 -7.97
CA LEU A 19 14.83 4.00 -7.30
C LEU A 19 15.78 2.90 -6.82
N ASN A 20 15.37 1.64 -6.89
CA ASN A 20 16.15 0.49 -6.43
C ASN A 20 15.80 -0.80 -7.20
N PRO A 21 16.66 -1.85 -7.13
CA PRO A 21 16.45 -3.09 -7.86
C PRO A 21 15.13 -3.81 -7.53
N PHE A 22 14.63 -3.73 -6.30
CA PHE A 22 13.36 -4.37 -5.93
C PHE A 22 12.19 -3.72 -6.66
N GLN A 23 12.15 -2.40 -6.74
CA GLN A 23 11.13 -1.67 -7.49
C GLN A 23 11.20 -1.98 -8.99
N GLN A 24 12.40 -2.13 -9.55
CA GLN A 24 12.59 -2.55 -10.95
C GLN A 24 11.99 -3.94 -11.20
N VAL A 25 12.20 -4.89 -10.28
CA VAL A 25 11.61 -6.24 -10.39
C VAL A 25 10.09 -6.19 -10.37
N TYR A 26 9.49 -5.39 -9.49
CA TYR A 26 8.02 -5.25 -9.46
C TYR A 26 7.47 -4.71 -10.77
N ILE A 27 8.07 -3.65 -11.33
CA ILE A 27 7.65 -3.07 -12.61
C ILE A 27 7.80 -4.10 -13.74
N ALA A 28 8.96 -4.76 -13.84
CA ALA A 28 9.18 -5.78 -14.85
C ALA A 28 8.19 -6.95 -14.73
N THR A 29 7.77 -7.30 -13.51
CA THR A 29 6.77 -8.34 -13.27
C THR A 29 5.37 -7.88 -13.72
N GLU A 30 4.99 -6.64 -13.43
CA GLU A 30 3.73 -6.06 -13.92
C GLU A 30 3.68 -6.03 -15.44
N ASP A 31 4.75 -5.60 -16.10
CA ASP A 31 4.86 -5.56 -17.56
C ASP A 31 4.78 -6.95 -18.17
N LEU A 32 5.48 -7.92 -17.56
CA LEU A 32 5.42 -9.32 -18.01
C LEU A 32 3.99 -9.86 -17.93
N LEU A 33 3.29 -9.65 -16.81
CA LEU A 33 1.91 -10.09 -16.63
C LEU A 33 0.98 -9.43 -17.64
N ARG A 34 1.06 -8.11 -17.83
CA ARG A 34 0.23 -7.37 -18.79
C ARG A 34 0.45 -7.86 -20.23
N ASN A 35 1.65 -8.26 -20.58
CA ASN A 35 1.96 -8.82 -21.91
C ASN A 35 1.38 -10.22 -22.14
N LEU A 36 0.91 -10.90 -21.09
CA LEU A 36 0.21 -12.19 -21.22
C LEU A 36 -1.29 -12.02 -21.50
N GLU A 37 -1.84 -10.82 -21.34
CA GLU A 37 -3.25 -10.54 -21.59
C GLU A 37 -3.63 -10.79 -23.04
N ASN A 38 -4.77 -11.44 -23.25
CA ASN A 38 -5.31 -11.75 -24.57
C ASN A 38 -6.83 -12.02 -24.46
N ASP A 39 -7.49 -12.36 -25.56
CA ASP A 39 -8.95 -12.58 -25.61
C ASP A 39 -9.46 -13.65 -24.62
N GLN A 40 -8.59 -14.53 -24.12
CA GLN A 40 -8.94 -15.63 -23.22
C GLN A 40 -8.41 -15.41 -21.78
N LEU A 41 -7.51 -14.46 -21.59
CA LEU A 41 -6.86 -14.19 -20.30
C LEU A 41 -6.88 -12.71 -19.99
N SER A 42 -7.66 -12.33 -18.99
CA SER A 42 -7.69 -10.98 -18.43
C SER A 42 -6.80 -10.89 -17.19
N ILE A 43 -6.00 -9.85 -17.08
CA ILE A 43 -5.04 -9.65 -15.99
C ILE A 43 -5.48 -8.45 -15.13
N CYS A 44 -5.72 -8.72 -13.84
CA CYS A 44 -5.95 -7.67 -12.84
C CYS A 44 -4.80 -7.68 -11.83
N ILE A 45 -4.14 -6.55 -11.66
CA ILE A 45 -2.99 -6.38 -10.77
C ILE A 45 -3.36 -5.39 -9.66
N PHE A 46 -3.19 -5.81 -8.41
CA PHE A 46 -3.35 -4.93 -7.26
C PHE A 46 -1.98 -4.52 -6.70
N ARG A 47 -1.68 -3.23 -6.70
CA ARG A 47 -0.59 -2.63 -5.92
C ARG A 47 -1.09 -2.39 -4.51
N THR A 48 -0.81 -3.32 -3.61
CA THR A 48 -1.32 -3.27 -2.24
C THR A 48 -0.46 -2.38 -1.35
N GLY A 49 -1.10 -1.69 -0.42
CA GLY A 49 -0.44 -1.16 0.77
C GLY A 49 0.06 -2.26 1.71
N THR A 50 0.54 -1.88 2.90
CA THR A 50 0.91 -2.84 3.93
C THR A 50 -0.35 -3.57 4.41
N ILE A 51 -0.39 -4.90 4.20
CA ILE A 51 -1.54 -5.73 4.58
C ILE A 51 -1.49 -6.00 6.08
N HIS A 52 -2.61 -5.77 6.77
CA HIS A 52 -2.80 -6.08 8.18
C HIS A 52 -4.09 -6.86 8.42
N GLY A 53 -4.31 -7.30 9.67
CA GLY A 53 -5.48 -8.08 10.08
C GLY A 53 -5.09 -9.44 10.68
N PRO A 54 -6.03 -10.36 10.88
CA PRO A 54 -5.79 -11.66 11.48
C PRO A 54 -4.63 -12.43 10.83
N GLY A 55 -3.61 -12.78 11.61
CA GLY A 55 -2.37 -13.40 11.16
C GLY A 55 -1.31 -12.43 10.61
N ARG A 56 -1.61 -11.14 10.57
CA ARG A 56 -0.71 -10.05 10.18
C ARG A 56 -0.90 -8.82 11.08
N GLU A 57 -0.98 -9.07 12.37
CA GLU A 57 -1.21 -8.05 13.38
C GLU A 57 -0.05 -7.04 13.41
N TRP A 58 -0.38 -5.78 13.63
CA TRP A 58 0.59 -4.68 13.68
C TRP A 58 1.68 -4.91 14.73
N LYS A 59 1.30 -5.45 15.88
CA LYS A 59 2.26 -5.80 16.94
C LYS A 59 3.41 -6.67 16.43
N ASN A 60 3.10 -7.72 15.68
CA ASN A 60 4.10 -8.64 15.15
C ASN A 60 4.95 -8.00 14.06
N GLN A 61 4.34 -7.15 13.22
CA GLN A 61 5.06 -6.44 12.18
C GLN A 61 6.00 -5.38 12.78
N MET A 62 5.52 -4.62 13.75
CA MET A 62 6.30 -3.56 14.40
C MET A 62 7.36 -4.09 15.36
N ALA A 63 7.17 -5.23 15.98
CA ALA A 63 8.17 -5.84 16.84
C ALA A 63 9.51 -6.08 16.10
N GLN A 64 9.45 -6.36 14.81
CA GLN A 64 10.66 -6.55 13.99
C GLN A 64 11.40 -5.25 13.70
N LEU A 65 10.73 -4.10 13.73
CA LEU A 65 11.29 -2.79 13.45
C LEU A 65 11.52 -1.95 14.70
N SER A 66 10.99 -2.40 15.85
CA SER A 66 11.06 -1.69 17.13
C SER A 66 12.51 -1.37 17.52
N GLY A 67 12.79 -0.09 17.74
CA GLY A 67 14.13 0.42 18.07
C GLY A 67 15.17 0.29 16.96
N GLN A 68 14.77 -0.13 15.75
CA GLN A 68 15.68 -0.24 14.61
C GLN A 68 15.76 1.09 13.83
N LYS A 69 16.85 1.22 13.08
CA LYS A 69 17.00 2.28 12.07
C LYS A 69 16.56 1.77 10.71
N THR A 70 15.77 2.58 9.99
CA THR A 70 15.34 2.25 8.64
C THR A 70 15.79 3.34 7.66
N PRO A 71 16.26 2.97 6.44
CA PRO A 71 16.66 3.94 5.43
C PRO A 71 15.46 4.61 4.74
N PHE A 72 14.25 4.09 4.94
CA PHE A 72 13.05 4.56 4.25
C PHE A 72 12.63 5.95 4.68
N ASP A 73 11.78 6.58 3.85
CA ASP A 73 11.20 7.89 4.12
C ASP A 73 9.97 7.77 5.03
N GLY A 74 10.13 8.18 6.27
CA GLY A 74 9.04 8.24 7.25
C GLY A 74 7.97 9.26 6.90
N SER A 75 8.26 10.26 6.07
CA SER A 75 7.30 11.29 5.64
C SER A 75 6.42 10.87 4.46
N SER A 76 6.67 9.70 3.87
CA SER A 76 5.81 9.13 2.83
C SER A 76 4.48 8.66 3.40
N ASP A 77 3.46 8.52 2.54
CA ASP A 77 2.12 8.12 2.94
C ASP A 77 2.08 6.72 3.56
N ALA A 78 1.31 6.58 4.63
CA ALA A 78 1.03 5.28 5.24
C ALA A 78 -0.06 4.55 4.44
N MET A 79 0.35 3.87 3.38
CA MET A 79 -0.56 3.03 2.60
C MET A 79 -0.76 1.69 3.31
N ILE A 80 -1.95 1.45 3.82
CA ILE A 80 -2.33 0.23 4.54
C ILE A 80 -3.61 -0.36 3.95
N VAL A 81 -3.83 -1.65 4.12
CA VAL A 81 -5.06 -2.31 3.69
C VAL A 81 -5.37 -3.50 4.60
N HIS A 82 -6.63 -3.64 5.01
CA HIS A 82 -7.05 -4.80 5.76
C HIS A 82 -7.08 -6.05 4.86
N ARG A 83 -6.65 -7.20 5.40
CA ARG A 83 -6.64 -8.49 4.68
C ARG A 83 -7.99 -8.81 4.03
N ASP A 84 -9.08 -8.55 4.74
CA ASP A 84 -10.40 -8.88 4.25
C ASP A 84 -10.85 -7.93 3.11
N ASP A 85 -10.32 -6.71 3.05
CA ASP A 85 -10.52 -5.83 1.89
C ASP A 85 -9.76 -6.32 0.66
N VAL A 86 -8.58 -6.92 0.85
CA VAL A 86 -7.87 -7.58 -0.26
C VAL A 86 -8.71 -8.74 -0.81
N VAL A 87 -9.30 -9.57 0.07
CA VAL A 87 -10.20 -10.66 -0.37
C VAL A 87 -11.39 -10.11 -1.14
N ARG A 88 -12.05 -9.07 -0.63
CA ARG A 88 -13.19 -8.42 -1.30
C ARG A 88 -12.83 -7.81 -2.65
N ALA A 89 -11.63 -7.22 -2.75
CA ALA A 89 -11.12 -6.70 -4.02
C ALA A 89 -10.91 -7.83 -5.05
N ILE A 90 -10.37 -8.98 -4.63
CA ILE A 90 -10.21 -10.16 -5.49
C ILE A 90 -11.58 -10.69 -5.94
N GLU A 91 -12.52 -10.87 -5.02
CA GLU A 91 -13.88 -11.29 -5.34
C GLU A 91 -14.57 -10.33 -6.32
N MET A 92 -14.44 -9.03 -6.10
CA MET A 92 -14.96 -8.01 -7.00
C MET A 92 -14.33 -8.08 -8.38
N ALA A 93 -13.00 -8.25 -8.46
CA ALA A 93 -12.28 -8.35 -9.73
C ALA A 93 -12.78 -9.54 -10.55
N ILE A 94 -12.99 -10.69 -9.91
CA ILE A 94 -13.54 -11.89 -10.57
C ILE A 94 -14.98 -11.64 -11.04
N ASN A 95 -15.83 -11.13 -10.15
CA ASN A 95 -17.26 -10.95 -10.46
C ASN A 95 -17.53 -9.89 -11.53
N LYS A 96 -16.70 -8.88 -11.61
CA LYS A 96 -16.83 -7.76 -12.57
C LYS A 96 -15.91 -7.88 -13.79
N ASN A 97 -15.11 -8.94 -13.88
CA ASN A 97 -14.06 -9.11 -14.90
C ASN A 97 -13.15 -7.86 -14.99
N LEU A 98 -12.69 -7.37 -13.84
CA LEU A 98 -11.76 -6.24 -13.82
C LEU A 98 -10.44 -6.63 -14.46
N ASN A 99 -9.86 -5.70 -15.20
CA ASN A 99 -8.54 -5.83 -15.78
C ASN A 99 -7.69 -4.59 -15.54
N GLY A 100 -6.39 -4.72 -15.77
CA GLY A 100 -5.45 -3.63 -15.61
C GLY A 100 -4.93 -3.49 -14.17
N LEU A 101 -4.43 -2.30 -13.85
CA LEU A 101 -3.71 -2.00 -12.62
C LEU A 101 -4.58 -1.18 -11.67
N TYR A 102 -4.57 -1.54 -10.39
CA TYR A 102 -5.31 -0.85 -9.34
C TYR A 102 -4.46 -0.65 -8.09
N ASN A 103 -4.47 0.54 -7.52
CA ASN A 103 -3.95 0.81 -6.20
C ASN A 103 -4.95 0.31 -5.16
N LEU A 104 -4.51 -0.53 -4.22
CA LEU A 104 -5.37 -1.15 -3.22
C LEU A 104 -4.85 -0.86 -1.80
N PHE A 105 -5.34 0.20 -1.20
CA PHE A 105 -5.07 0.59 0.18
C PHE A 105 -6.16 1.56 0.67
N ASN A 106 -6.32 1.64 2.00
CA ASN A 106 -7.22 2.60 2.62
C ASN A 106 -6.66 4.02 2.47
N GLU A 107 -7.54 4.99 2.35
CA GLU A 107 -7.17 6.40 2.33
C GLU A 107 -6.76 6.85 3.74
N VAL A 108 -5.48 6.69 4.07
CA VAL A 108 -4.91 7.11 5.35
C VAL A 108 -4.07 8.36 5.12
N LYS A 109 -4.56 9.51 5.62
CA LYS A 109 -3.92 10.82 5.43
C LYS A 109 -2.89 11.15 6.50
N ILE A 110 -2.05 10.17 6.86
CA ILE A 110 -0.92 10.37 7.78
C ILE A 110 0.35 9.75 7.22
N SER A 111 1.49 10.25 7.68
CA SER A 111 2.79 9.70 7.28
C SER A 111 3.05 8.32 7.90
N LYS A 112 3.93 7.54 7.30
CA LYS A 112 4.41 6.26 7.87
C LYS A 112 4.99 6.45 9.26
N GLN A 113 5.79 7.48 9.45
CA GLN A 113 6.39 7.78 10.75
C GLN A 113 5.32 8.00 11.82
N GLU A 114 4.31 8.79 11.50
CA GLU A 114 3.22 9.06 12.43
C GLU A 114 2.38 7.81 12.71
N PHE A 115 2.03 7.06 11.66
CA PHE A 115 1.28 5.81 11.81
C PHE A 115 2.02 4.81 12.69
N PHE A 116 3.31 4.55 12.37
CA PHE A 116 4.10 3.58 13.11
C PHE A 116 4.41 4.02 14.54
N ALA A 117 4.58 5.33 14.79
CA ALA A 117 4.71 5.84 16.16
C ALA A 117 3.46 5.53 16.99
N LYS A 118 2.27 5.78 16.46
CA LYS A 118 1.01 5.46 17.13
C LYS A 118 0.87 3.97 17.45
N VAL A 119 1.23 3.09 16.50
CA VAL A 119 1.23 1.63 16.74
C VAL A 119 2.24 1.24 17.83
N CYS A 120 3.45 1.80 17.79
CA CYS A 120 4.47 1.54 18.81
C CYS A 120 4.01 1.98 20.21
N ASP A 121 3.42 3.17 20.33
CA ASP A 121 2.90 3.70 21.60
C ASP A 121 1.80 2.78 22.17
N GLN A 122 0.90 2.32 21.32
CA GLN A 122 -0.22 1.45 21.73
C GLN A 122 0.26 0.06 22.17
N GLU A 123 1.28 -0.49 21.50
CA GLU A 123 1.82 -1.81 21.79
C GLU A 123 2.98 -1.80 22.81
N GLY A 124 3.36 -0.63 23.32
CA GLY A 124 4.49 -0.48 24.24
C GLY A 124 5.84 -0.83 23.62
N LEU A 125 6.02 -0.54 22.33
CA LEU A 125 7.24 -0.79 21.56
C LEU A 125 8.08 0.47 21.44
N ALA A 126 9.40 0.32 21.24
CA ALA A 126 10.27 1.43 20.93
C ALA A 126 10.02 1.95 19.50
N HIS A 127 10.07 3.27 19.32
CA HIS A 127 9.86 3.87 18.00
C HIS A 127 10.96 3.49 17.01
N VAL A 128 10.60 3.50 15.73
CA VAL A 128 11.52 3.31 14.60
C VAL A 128 12.26 4.61 14.33
N GLU A 129 13.58 4.55 14.11
CA GLU A 129 14.37 5.70 13.67
C GLU A 129 14.42 5.77 12.15
N TRP A 130 13.81 6.81 11.57
CA TRP A 130 13.72 7.02 10.12
C TRP A 130 14.92 7.85 9.65
N LEU A 131 15.74 7.29 8.76
CA LEU A 131 16.92 7.98 8.22
C LEU A 131 16.61 8.81 6.98
N ASN A 132 15.44 8.59 6.37
CA ASN A 132 14.94 9.33 5.19
C ASN A 132 15.96 9.38 4.02
N LEU A 133 16.68 8.28 3.78
CA LEU A 133 17.70 8.18 2.74
C LEU A 133 17.12 7.83 1.36
N SER A 134 15.91 7.30 1.32
CA SER A 134 15.22 6.92 0.08
C SER A 134 13.83 7.55 0.08
N PRO A 135 13.56 8.52 -0.80
CA PRO A 135 12.25 9.14 -0.87
C PRO A 135 11.17 8.10 -1.16
N GLY A 136 10.01 8.28 -0.55
CA GLY A 136 8.83 7.43 -0.74
C GLY A 136 7.69 8.19 -1.41
N PRO A 137 6.70 7.49 -1.93
CA PRO A 137 5.57 8.10 -2.60
C PRO A 137 4.70 8.91 -1.63
N LYS A 138 4.17 10.01 -2.12
CA LYS A 138 3.21 10.88 -1.42
C LYS A 138 2.02 11.15 -2.32
N ASN A 139 0.87 11.40 -1.70
CA ASN A 139 -0.37 11.69 -2.41
C ASN A 139 -0.72 10.60 -3.44
N VAL A 140 -0.66 9.34 -3.02
CA VAL A 140 -1.03 8.21 -3.87
C VAL A 140 -2.55 8.04 -3.87
N SER A 141 -3.14 7.98 -5.07
CA SER A 141 -4.59 7.84 -5.26
C SER A 141 -5.00 6.36 -5.28
N ASN A 142 -6.14 6.06 -4.65
CA ASN A 142 -6.86 4.78 -4.77
C ASN A 142 -8.23 4.97 -5.44
N GLN A 143 -8.43 6.11 -6.13
CA GLN A 143 -9.73 6.49 -6.69
C GLN A 143 -10.25 5.47 -7.69
N LYS A 144 -9.38 4.87 -8.50
CA LYS A 144 -9.75 3.90 -9.52
C LYS A 144 -10.43 2.66 -8.94
N ILE A 145 -9.96 2.13 -7.81
CA ILE A 145 -10.60 0.97 -7.18
C ILE A 145 -11.91 1.36 -6.48
N ASN A 146 -12.01 2.57 -5.95
CA ASN A 146 -13.24 3.12 -5.40
C ASN A 146 -14.29 3.30 -6.50
N ASP A 147 -13.93 3.84 -7.65
CA ASP A 147 -14.81 4.01 -8.81
C ASP A 147 -15.26 2.66 -9.39
N ALA A 148 -14.44 1.62 -9.28
CA ALA A 148 -14.82 0.25 -9.60
C ALA A 148 -15.85 -0.33 -8.62
N GLY A 149 -16.07 0.33 -7.46
CA GLY A 149 -17.09 0.02 -6.47
C GLY A 149 -16.62 -0.76 -5.26
N LEU A 150 -15.30 -0.79 -4.97
CA LEU A 150 -14.82 -1.31 -3.69
C LEU A 150 -15.14 -0.28 -2.59
N MET A 151 -15.82 -0.76 -1.55
CA MET A 151 -15.99 -0.01 -0.30
C MET A 151 -15.15 -0.69 0.76
N PHE A 152 -14.16 0.01 1.31
CA PHE A 152 -13.33 -0.52 2.37
C PHE A 152 -14.13 -0.72 3.66
N LEU A 153 -13.78 -1.74 4.43
CA LEU A 153 -14.42 -2.06 5.72
C LEU A 153 -14.21 -0.94 6.73
N ASP A 154 -13.05 -0.33 6.69
CA ASP A 154 -12.72 0.85 7.47
C ASP A 154 -12.16 1.92 6.53
N PRO A 155 -13.01 2.83 6.02
CA PRO A 155 -12.57 3.85 5.07
C PRO A 155 -11.65 4.90 5.71
N ASP A 156 -11.66 5.07 7.02
CA ASP A 156 -10.80 6.00 7.75
C ASP A 156 -9.98 5.30 8.85
N ALA A 157 -9.10 4.42 8.42
CA ALA A 157 -8.17 3.70 9.30
C ALA A 157 -7.26 4.61 10.15
N SER A 158 -7.28 5.94 9.94
CA SER A 158 -6.53 6.90 10.74
C SER A 158 -7.20 7.27 12.07
N GLN A 159 -8.53 7.07 12.19
CA GLN A 159 -9.29 7.54 13.36
C GLN A 159 -9.55 6.45 14.40
N ASP A 160 -9.62 5.19 14.01
CA ASP A 160 -9.96 4.10 14.94
C ASP A 160 -8.86 3.03 15.02
N PHE A 161 -7.69 3.45 15.51
CA PHE A 161 -6.56 2.55 15.77
C PHE A 161 -6.92 1.35 16.66
N LYS A 162 -7.99 1.45 17.48
CA LYS A 162 -8.42 0.35 18.35
C LYS A 162 -9.02 -0.81 17.57
N ASN A 163 -9.61 -0.53 16.41
CA ASN A 163 -10.18 -1.56 15.54
C ASN A 163 -9.17 -2.10 14.50
N LEU A 164 -8.02 -1.44 14.35
CA LEU A 164 -6.92 -1.88 13.49
C LEU A 164 -6.00 -2.92 14.15
N LEU A 165 -6.16 -3.16 15.42
CA LEU A 165 -5.36 -4.07 16.24
C LEU A 165 -6.17 -5.29 16.62
#